data_7a43ed1da5be8ac3aab78cbff0d0f942
#
_entry.id   7a43ed1da5be8ac3aab78cbff0d0f942
#
_cell.length_a   1.000
_cell.length_b   1.000
_cell.length_c   1.000
_cell.angle_alpha   90.00
_cell.angle_beta   90.00
_cell.angle_gamma   90.00
#
_symmetry.space_group_name_H-M   'P 1'
#
loop_
_entity.id
_entity.type
_entity.pdbx_description
1 polymer ?
#
loop_
_entity_poly.entity_id
_entity_poly.type
_entity_poly.pdbx_seq_one_letter_code
_entity_poly.pdbx_strand_id
1 'polypeptide(L)'
;MAVLERVATLVRANLNDLIDRAEDPEKMIKQVILDMENQLVQVKTQVAIAMADQHLLQKKQSEHEDKAAEWMRKAELAVDKGQDDLARAALERYQSLSKLAESFTRQLADQKGQVDTLRRALDQLDQKLGEARGKSDVMLAQHRRARALEKANDAQLAIGANGPVADFERLKTRVQRSEAVSQAKSELVADDVDRRLDALEKDDGVGRLLDALKSRRGKAD
;
A
#
# COMPACT_ATOMS: atom_id res chain seq x y z
N MET A 1 0.67 15.15 -10.76
CA MET A 1 -0.52 15.85 -10.23
C MET A 1 -1.79 15.05 -10.46
N ALA A 2 -2.18 14.71 -11.70
CA ALA A 2 -3.44 14.00 -11.98
C ALA A 2 -3.69 12.68 -11.23
N VAL A 3 -2.66 11.88 -10.95
CA VAL A 3 -2.82 10.59 -10.24
C VAL A 3 -3.13 10.82 -8.76
N LEU A 4 -2.42 11.74 -8.09
CA LEU A 4 -2.67 12.07 -6.68
C LEU A 4 -4.05 12.70 -6.47
N GLU A 5 -4.54 13.52 -7.40
CA GLU A 5 -5.91 14.08 -7.36
C GLU A 5 -6.97 12.99 -7.49
N ARG A 6 -6.78 12.02 -8.39
CA ARG A 6 -7.70 10.88 -8.54
C ARG A 6 -7.71 10.01 -7.27
N VAL A 7 -6.54 9.70 -6.71
CA VAL A 7 -6.45 9.00 -5.43
C VAL A 7 -7.16 9.76 -4.32
N ALA A 8 -6.91 11.07 -4.20
CA ALA A 8 -7.57 11.91 -3.21
C ALA A 8 -9.11 11.91 -3.37
N THR A 9 -9.60 11.88 -4.59
CA THR A 9 -11.04 11.79 -4.88
C THR A 9 -11.61 10.45 -4.44
N LEU A 10 -10.95 9.34 -4.77
CA LEU A 10 -11.38 8.00 -4.35
C LEU A 10 -11.31 7.79 -2.84
N VAL A 11 -10.27 8.32 -2.19
CA VAL A 11 -10.11 8.24 -0.73
C VAL A 11 -11.19 9.06 0.00
N ARG A 12 -11.62 10.20 -0.59
CA ARG A 12 -12.68 11.05 -0.04
C ARG A 12 -14.09 10.58 -0.40
N ALA A 13 -14.24 9.76 -1.44
CA ALA A 13 -15.54 9.26 -1.85
C ALA A 13 -16.19 8.49 -0.70
N ASN A 14 -17.38 8.94 -0.30
CA ASN A 14 -18.19 8.20 0.66
C ASN A 14 -18.86 7.04 -0.07
N LEU A 15 -18.28 5.86 0.05
CA LEU A 15 -18.80 4.64 -0.60
C LEU A 15 -20.27 4.38 -0.24
N ASN A 16 -20.70 4.73 0.97
CA ASN A 16 -22.08 4.55 1.38
C ASN A 16 -23.03 5.39 0.54
N ASP A 17 -22.73 6.70 0.33
CA ASP A 17 -23.59 7.61 -0.44
C ASP A 17 -23.71 7.22 -1.92
N LEU A 18 -22.64 6.61 -2.48
CA LEU A 18 -22.63 6.11 -3.84
C LEU A 18 -23.51 4.86 -3.99
N ILE A 19 -23.46 4.00 -3.00
CA ILE A 19 -24.19 2.72 -2.96
C ILE A 19 -25.68 2.93 -2.71
N ASP A 20 -26.02 3.83 -1.76
CA ASP A 20 -27.42 4.11 -1.37
C ASP A 20 -28.25 4.73 -2.49
N ARG A 21 -27.60 5.36 -3.49
CA ARG A 21 -28.24 5.99 -4.64
C ARG A 21 -28.27 5.13 -5.90
N ALA A 22 -27.69 3.94 -5.85
CA ALA A 22 -27.53 3.09 -7.03
C ALA A 22 -28.76 2.20 -7.27
N GLU A 23 -29.20 2.10 -8.52
CA GLU A 23 -30.22 1.11 -8.94
C GLU A 23 -29.75 -0.34 -8.77
N ASP A 24 -28.44 -0.60 -8.94
CA ASP A 24 -27.81 -1.90 -8.73
C ASP A 24 -26.54 -1.73 -7.86
N PRO A 25 -26.70 -1.75 -6.51
CA PRO A 25 -25.58 -1.56 -5.58
C PRO A 25 -24.45 -2.59 -5.77
N GLU A 26 -24.82 -3.81 -6.15
CA GLU A 26 -23.82 -4.91 -6.34
C GLU A 26 -22.89 -4.62 -7.51
N LYS A 27 -23.41 -4.18 -8.64
CA LYS A 27 -22.60 -3.83 -9.81
C LYS A 27 -21.75 -2.60 -9.55
N MET A 28 -22.33 -1.60 -8.87
CA MET A 28 -21.62 -0.36 -8.59
C MET A 28 -20.42 -0.59 -7.66
N ILE A 29 -20.57 -1.33 -6.58
CA ILE A 29 -19.46 -1.58 -5.65
C ILE A 29 -18.35 -2.41 -6.32
N LYS A 30 -18.70 -3.39 -7.16
CA LYS A 30 -17.72 -4.15 -7.96
C LYS A 30 -16.95 -3.25 -8.91
N GLN A 31 -17.64 -2.30 -9.56
CA GLN A 31 -16.97 -1.34 -10.45
C GLN A 31 -16.04 -0.42 -9.69
N VAL A 32 -16.46 0.12 -8.54
CA VAL A 32 -15.63 0.97 -7.69
C VAL A 32 -14.38 0.23 -7.21
N ILE A 33 -14.52 -1.04 -6.79
CA ILE A 33 -13.37 -1.87 -6.39
C ILE A 33 -12.40 -2.04 -7.56
N LEU A 34 -12.90 -2.37 -8.75
CA LEU A 34 -12.06 -2.53 -9.95
C LEU A 34 -11.33 -1.23 -10.30
N ASP A 35 -12.00 -0.09 -10.22
CA ASP A 35 -11.40 1.21 -10.48
C ASP A 35 -10.31 1.54 -9.44
N MET A 36 -10.53 1.22 -8.16
CA MET A 36 -9.53 1.36 -7.10
C MET A 36 -8.32 0.45 -7.31
N GLU A 37 -8.53 -0.81 -7.72
CA GLU A 37 -7.46 -1.75 -8.06
C GLU A 37 -6.60 -1.25 -9.22
N ASN A 38 -7.23 -0.74 -10.28
CA ASN A 38 -6.53 -0.14 -11.40
C ASN A 38 -5.72 1.10 -10.99
N GLN A 39 -6.28 1.95 -10.11
CA GLN A 39 -5.55 3.10 -9.58
C GLN A 39 -4.38 2.67 -8.69
N LEU A 40 -4.56 1.64 -7.87
CA LEU A 40 -3.48 1.09 -7.03
C LEU A 40 -2.28 0.65 -7.87
N VAL A 41 -2.52 -0.05 -9.00
CA VAL A 41 -1.46 -0.46 -9.93
C VAL A 41 -0.77 0.76 -10.54
N GLN A 42 -1.51 1.80 -10.93
CA GLN A 42 -0.93 3.03 -11.47
C GLN A 42 -0.07 3.75 -10.43
N VAL A 43 -0.54 3.87 -9.19
CA VAL A 43 0.23 4.51 -8.10
C VAL A 43 1.48 3.71 -7.78
N LYS A 44 1.41 2.37 -7.69
CA LYS A 44 2.58 1.50 -7.51
C LYS A 44 3.63 1.74 -8.59
N THR A 45 3.20 1.87 -9.84
CA THR A 45 4.09 2.16 -10.96
C THR A 45 4.76 3.53 -10.80
N GLN A 46 3.99 4.56 -10.41
CA GLN A 46 4.55 5.91 -10.19
C GLN A 46 5.54 5.94 -9.01
N VAL A 47 5.25 5.22 -7.93
CA VAL A 47 6.20 5.05 -6.80
C VAL A 47 7.50 4.42 -7.30
N ALA A 48 7.41 3.36 -8.09
CA ALA A 48 8.60 2.67 -8.63
C ALA A 48 9.44 3.58 -9.53
N ILE A 49 8.80 4.37 -10.40
CA ILE A 49 9.48 5.36 -11.26
C ILE A 49 10.16 6.43 -10.39
N ALA A 50 9.44 7.02 -9.44
CA ALA A 50 9.99 8.05 -8.56
C ALA A 50 11.17 7.54 -7.71
N MET A 51 11.13 6.29 -7.28
CA MET A 51 12.25 5.63 -6.58
C MET A 51 13.46 5.41 -7.51
N ALA A 52 13.21 5.01 -8.77
CA ALA A 52 14.28 4.87 -9.75
C ALA A 52 14.98 6.21 -10.02
N ASP A 53 14.21 7.30 -10.18
CA ASP A 53 14.73 8.65 -10.33
C ASP A 53 15.55 9.10 -9.10
N GLN A 54 15.06 8.78 -7.89
CA GLN A 54 15.80 9.03 -6.64
C GLN A 54 17.16 8.32 -6.65
N HIS A 55 17.22 7.06 -7.04
CA HIS A 55 18.48 6.32 -7.14
C HIS A 55 19.44 6.90 -8.18
N LEU A 56 18.91 7.34 -9.32
CA LEU A 56 19.72 8.01 -10.35
C LEU A 56 20.32 9.34 -9.85
N LEU A 57 19.52 10.14 -9.14
CA LEU A 57 20.01 11.39 -8.53
C LEU A 57 21.09 11.11 -7.48
N GLN A 58 20.87 10.10 -6.63
CA GLN A 58 21.85 9.70 -5.61
C GLN A 58 23.18 9.25 -6.24
N LYS A 59 23.10 8.47 -7.32
CA LYS A 59 24.29 8.04 -8.06
C LYS A 59 25.05 9.24 -8.64
N LYS A 60 24.34 10.17 -9.29
CA LYS A 60 24.95 11.39 -9.84
C LYS A 60 25.59 12.27 -8.76
N GLN A 61 24.92 12.41 -7.61
CA GLN A 61 25.49 13.12 -6.46
C GLN A 61 26.82 12.50 -6.06
N SER A 62 26.86 11.18 -5.79
CA SER A 62 28.08 10.47 -5.39
C SER A 62 29.19 10.60 -6.44
N GLU A 63 28.88 10.44 -7.73
CA GLU A 63 29.87 10.60 -8.82
C GLU A 63 30.51 12.00 -8.86
N HIS A 64 29.74 13.04 -8.55
CA HIS A 64 30.26 14.40 -8.53
C HIS A 64 31.02 14.71 -7.24
N GLU A 65 30.62 14.16 -6.11
CA GLU A 65 31.38 14.24 -4.84
C GLU A 65 32.74 13.55 -4.96
N ASP A 66 32.77 12.33 -5.53
CA ASP A 66 34.02 11.60 -5.77
C ASP A 66 34.97 12.36 -6.67
N LYS A 67 34.46 12.90 -7.79
CA LYS A 67 35.27 13.74 -8.71
C LYS A 67 35.75 15.02 -8.04
N ALA A 68 34.91 15.66 -7.22
CA ALA A 68 35.36 16.83 -6.46
C ALA A 68 36.49 16.47 -5.50
N ALA A 69 36.38 15.37 -4.75
CA ALA A 69 37.41 14.88 -3.86
C ALA A 69 38.74 14.54 -4.59
N GLU A 70 38.66 14.01 -5.82
CA GLU A 70 39.86 13.81 -6.66
C GLU A 70 40.55 15.12 -7.03
N TRP A 71 39.77 16.14 -7.43
CA TRP A 71 40.35 17.44 -7.78
C TRP A 71 40.91 18.15 -6.56
N MET A 72 40.32 17.99 -5.39
CA MET A 72 40.91 18.52 -4.14
C MET A 72 42.28 17.88 -3.86
N ARG A 73 42.40 16.55 -3.97
CA ARG A 73 43.68 15.83 -3.80
C ARG A 73 44.74 16.30 -4.83
N LYS A 74 44.32 16.58 -6.08
CA LYS A 74 45.24 17.14 -7.11
C LYS A 74 45.67 18.55 -6.77
N ALA A 75 44.80 19.38 -6.21
CA ALA A 75 45.13 20.72 -5.76
C ALA A 75 46.17 20.69 -4.61
N GLU A 76 45.94 19.80 -3.60
CA GLU A 76 46.88 19.59 -2.48
C GLU A 76 48.26 19.17 -3.00
N LEU A 77 48.33 18.22 -3.93
CA LEU A 77 49.56 17.76 -4.53
C LEU A 77 50.27 18.89 -5.30
N ALA A 78 49.54 19.77 -5.98
CA ALA A 78 50.10 20.90 -6.70
C ALA A 78 50.70 21.96 -5.73
N VAL A 79 50.05 22.19 -4.59
CA VAL A 79 50.56 23.05 -3.51
C VAL A 79 51.86 22.48 -2.94
N ASP A 80 51.91 21.18 -2.66
CA ASP A 80 53.11 20.49 -2.12
C ASP A 80 54.30 20.60 -3.07
N LYS A 81 54.05 20.72 -4.39
CA LYS A 81 55.06 20.92 -5.41
C LYS A 81 55.36 22.37 -5.75
N GLY A 82 54.77 23.33 -5.05
CA GLY A 82 54.95 24.76 -5.27
C GLY A 82 54.36 25.26 -6.61
N GLN A 83 53.37 24.54 -7.19
CA GLN A 83 52.74 24.86 -8.47
C GLN A 83 51.40 25.57 -8.26
N ASP A 84 51.46 26.84 -7.82
CA ASP A 84 50.26 27.59 -7.42
C ASP A 84 49.22 27.78 -8.54
N ASP A 85 49.66 27.98 -9.78
CA ASP A 85 48.75 28.13 -10.93
C ASP A 85 47.96 26.85 -11.19
N LEU A 86 48.63 25.70 -11.07
CA LEU A 86 47.99 24.40 -11.22
C LEU A 86 47.04 24.10 -10.06
N ALA A 87 47.42 24.49 -8.84
CA ALA A 87 46.54 24.38 -7.67
C ALA A 87 45.27 25.21 -7.83
N ARG A 88 45.39 26.47 -8.33
CA ARG A 88 44.21 27.30 -8.62
C ARG A 88 43.28 26.67 -9.64
N ALA A 89 43.82 26.18 -10.76
CA ALA A 89 43.03 25.52 -11.79
C ALA A 89 42.33 24.26 -11.26
N ALA A 90 43.01 23.49 -10.39
CA ALA A 90 42.40 22.31 -9.75
C ALA A 90 41.28 22.69 -8.77
N LEU A 91 41.47 23.77 -7.98
CA LEU A 91 40.44 24.28 -7.06
C LEU A 91 39.22 24.86 -7.79
N GLU A 92 39.39 25.46 -8.96
CA GLU A 92 38.26 25.90 -9.81
C GLU A 92 37.41 24.70 -10.26
N ARG A 93 38.07 23.59 -10.65
CA ARG A 93 37.38 22.35 -11.01
C ARG A 93 36.66 21.73 -9.82
N TYR A 94 37.35 21.67 -8.67
CA TYR A 94 36.72 21.23 -7.39
C TYR A 94 35.48 22.05 -7.08
N GLN A 95 35.57 23.40 -7.11
CA GLN A 95 34.45 24.28 -6.81
C GLN A 95 33.25 24.06 -7.75
N SER A 96 33.52 23.88 -9.04
CA SER A 96 32.49 23.61 -10.05
C SER A 96 31.76 22.30 -9.76
N LEU A 97 32.50 21.23 -9.49
CA LEU A 97 31.95 19.91 -9.20
C LEU A 97 31.20 19.87 -7.85
N SER A 98 31.72 20.55 -6.84
CA SER A 98 31.10 20.70 -5.54
C SER A 98 29.74 21.40 -5.64
N LYS A 99 29.64 22.51 -6.37
CA LYS A 99 28.37 23.20 -6.63
C LYS A 99 27.36 22.30 -7.36
N LEU A 100 27.85 21.46 -8.27
CA LEU A 100 27.01 20.53 -8.98
C LEU A 100 26.49 19.41 -8.05
N ALA A 101 27.34 18.86 -7.17
CA ALA A 101 26.98 17.90 -6.14
C ALA A 101 25.94 18.48 -5.18
N GLU A 102 26.12 19.73 -4.72
CA GLU A 102 25.11 20.42 -3.88
C GLU A 102 23.75 20.58 -4.58
N SER A 103 23.78 20.83 -5.90
CA SER A 103 22.54 20.91 -6.69
C SER A 103 21.83 19.57 -6.71
N PHE A 104 22.55 18.45 -6.90
CA PHE A 104 21.98 17.11 -6.83
C PHE A 104 21.48 16.75 -5.42
N THR A 105 22.17 17.20 -4.36
CA THR A 105 21.73 17.03 -2.98
C THR A 105 20.36 17.66 -2.75
N ARG A 106 20.14 18.89 -3.25
CA ARG A 106 18.84 19.56 -3.16
C ARG A 106 17.76 18.82 -3.95
N GLN A 107 18.05 18.45 -5.20
CA GLN A 107 17.12 17.69 -6.03
C GLN A 107 16.77 16.34 -5.41
N LEU A 108 17.73 15.66 -4.77
CA LEU A 108 17.51 14.40 -4.07
C LEU A 108 16.59 14.58 -2.86
N ALA A 109 16.73 15.67 -2.10
CA ALA A 109 15.84 15.99 -0.97
C ALA A 109 14.40 16.20 -1.45
N ASP A 110 14.19 16.96 -2.52
CA ASP A 110 12.88 17.19 -3.14
C ASP A 110 12.26 15.87 -3.64
N GLN A 111 13.07 15.05 -4.32
CA GLN A 111 12.63 13.76 -4.84
C GLN A 111 12.24 12.79 -3.72
N LYS A 112 12.98 12.75 -2.59
CA LYS A 112 12.60 11.98 -1.41
C LYS A 112 11.23 12.39 -0.89
N GLY A 113 10.97 13.69 -0.76
CA GLY A 113 9.66 14.21 -0.35
C GLY A 113 8.52 13.78 -1.28
N GLN A 114 8.78 13.73 -2.60
CA GLN A 114 7.81 13.24 -3.58
C GLN A 114 7.55 11.73 -3.41
N VAL A 115 8.60 10.92 -3.26
CA VAL A 115 8.47 9.47 -3.02
C VAL A 115 7.68 9.20 -1.76
N ASP A 116 7.95 9.90 -0.66
CA ASP A 116 7.22 9.74 0.61
C ASP A 116 5.75 10.13 0.49
N THR A 117 5.44 11.14 -0.32
CA THR A 117 4.06 11.55 -0.58
C THR A 117 3.31 10.49 -1.39
N LEU A 118 3.95 9.94 -2.43
CA LEU A 118 3.38 8.87 -3.24
C LEU A 118 3.18 7.57 -2.44
N ARG A 119 4.12 7.21 -1.57
CA ARG A 119 4.00 6.04 -0.68
C ARG A 119 2.80 6.18 0.26
N ARG A 120 2.67 7.34 0.92
CA ARG A 120 1.51 7.60 1.79
C ARG A 120 0.18 7.50 1.03
N ALA A 121 0.13 8.03 -0.20
CA ALA A 121 -1.06 7.91 -1.04
C ALA A 121 -1.37 6.45 -1.43
N LEU A 122 -0.32 5.64 -1.68
CA LEU A 122 -0.45 4.22 -1.95
C LEU A 122 -1.04 3.47 -0.75
N ASP A 123 -0.51 3.71 0.45
CA ASP A 123 -0.97 3.06 1.68
C ASP A 123 -2.45 3.42 1.98
N GLN A 124 -2.80 4.69 1.82
CA GLN A 124 -4.19 5.14 1.99
C GLN A 124 -5.14 4.49 0.99
N LEU A 125 -4.73 4.35 -0.27
CA LEU A 125 -5.54 3.71 -1.29
C LEU A 125 -5.71 2.21 -1.04
N ASP A 126 -4.64 1.52 -0.62
CA ASP A 126 -4.67 0.10 -0.28
C ASP A 126 -5.61 -0.17 0.91
N GLN A 127 -5.53 0.67 1.95
CA GLN A 127 -6.44 0.61 3.09
C GLN A 127 -7.91 0.82 2.68
N LYS A 128 -8.16 1.84 1.85
CA LYS A 128 -9.53 2.11 1.34
C LYS A 128 -10.06 1.00 0.45
N LEU A 129 -9.21 0.37 -0.35
CA LEU A 129 -9.58 -0.82 -1.12
C LEU A 129 -9.97 -1.98 -0.21
N GLY A 130 -9.23 -2.21 0.88
CA GLY A 130 -9.59 -3.19 1.91
C GLY A 130 -10.97 -2.93 2.53
N GLU A 131 -11.22 -1.68 2.93
CA GLU A 131 -12.54 -1.27 3.45
C GLU A 131 -13.66 -1.49 2.43
N ALA A 132 -13.43 -1.14 1.15
CA ALA A 132 -14.41 -1.31 0.09
C ALA A 132 -14.74 -2.78 -0.17
N ARG A 133 -13.73 -3.65 -0.16
CA ARG A 133 -13.91 -5.10 -0.30
C ARG A 133 -14.73 -5.69 0.86
N GLY A 134 -14.39 -5.33 2.09
CA GLY A 134 -15.15 -5.77 3.26
C GLY A 134 -16.61 -5.34 3.22
N LYS A 135 -16.88 -4.08 2.82
CA LYS A 135 -18.26 -3.59 2.61
C LYS A 135 -18.97 -4.34 1.49
N SER A 136 -18.29 -4.62 0.38
CA SER A 136 -18.83 -5.41 -0.73
C SER A 136 -19.31 -6.78 -0.26
N ASP A 137 -18.50 -7.48 0.53
CA ASP A 137 -18.83 -8.83 1.02
C ASP A 137 -20.08 -8.82 1.91
N VAL A 138 -20.18 -7.84 2.81
CA VAL A 138 -21.36 -7.66 3.68
C VAL A 138 -22.62 -7.37 2.85
N MET A 139 -22.52 -6.45 1.87
CA MET A 139 -23.67 -6.09 1.02
C MET A 139 -24.12 -7.25 0.14
N LEU A 140 -23.18 -7.99 -0.44
CA LEU A 140 -23.49 -9.20 -1.21
C LEU A 140 -24.19 -10.25 -0.37
N ALA A 141 -23.78 -10.43 0.88
CA ALA A 141 -24.44 -11.34 1.82
C ALA A 141 -25.87 -10.88 2.14
N GLN A 142 -26.06 -9.58 2.41
CA GLN A 142 -27.38 -8.99 2.65
C GLN A 142 -28.31 -9.12 1.44
N HIS A 143 -27.82 -8.83 0.25
CA HIS A 143 -28.60 -8.93 -0.98
C HIS A 143 -29.00 -10.39 -1.29
N ARG A 144 -28.10 -11.35 -1.11
CA ARG A 144 -28.40 -12.78 -1.23
C ARG A 144 -29.48 -13.21 -0.21
N ARG A 145 -29.41 -12.71 1.03
CA ARG A 145 -30.41 -12.97 2.06
C ARG A 145 -31.76 -12.37 1.67
N ALA A 146 -31.82 -11.12 1.22
CA ALA A 146 -33.06 -10.47 0.79
C ALA A 146 -33.71 -11.23 -0.38
N ARG A 147 -32.93 -11.60 -1.41
CA ARG A 147 -33.44 -12.42 -2.53
C ARG A 147 -33.90 -13.81 -2.11
N ALA A 148 -33.25 -14.42 -1.13
CA ALA A 148 -33.69 -15.72 -0.61
C ALA A 148 -35.02 -15.61 0.14
N LEU A 149 -35.24 -14.55 0.92
CA LEU A 149 -36.49 -14.26 1.60
C LEU A 149 -37.62 -13.92 0.61
N GLU A 150 -37.34 -13.11 -0.41
CA GLU A 150 -38.29 -12.79 -1.49
C GLU A 150 -38.78 -14.07 -2.20
N LYS A 151 -37.85 -14.93 -2.62
CA LYS A 151 -38.17 -16.22 -3.22
C LYS A 151 -38.97 -17.17 -2.28
N ALA A 152 -38.67 -17.12 -0.98
CA ALA A 152 -39.40 -17.89 0.01
C ALA A 152 -40.84 -17.37 0.17
N ASN A 153 -41.01 -16.03 0.18
CA ASN A 153 -42.34 -15.40 0.22
C ASN A 153 -43.16 -15.67 -1.03
N ASP A 154 -42.54 -15.56 -2.22
CA ASP A 154 -43.18 -15.87 -3.50
C ASP A 154 -43.60 -17.34 -3.58
N ALA A 155 -42.76 -18.26 -3.09
CA ALA A 155 -43.10 -19.67 -2.98
C ALA A 155 -44.26 -19.92 -1.99
N GLN A 156 -44.32 -19.17 -0.88
CA GLN A 156 -45.41 -19.24 0.10
C GLN A 156 -46.72 -18.73 -0.50
N LEU A 157 -46.69 -17.65 -1.29
CA LEU A 157 -47.87 -17.12 -1.99
C LEU A 157 -48.34 -18.05 -3.12
N ALA A 158 -47.39 -18.70 -3.83
CA ALA A 158 -47.71 -19.68 -4.89
C ALA A 158 -48.28 -21.02 -4.33
N ILE A 159 -47.99 -21.35 -3.06
CA ILE A 159 -48.46 -22.56 -2.37
C ILE A 159 -49.85 -22.34 -1.73
N GLY A 160 -50.52 -21.23 -2.02
CA GLY A 160 -51.85 -20.94 -1.50
C GLY A 160 -52.78 -22.16 -1.56
N ALA A 161 -52.96 -22.83 -0.41
CA ALA A 161 -53.91 -23.84 -0.01
C ALA A 161 -53.57 -25.33 -0.16
N ASN A 162 -52.58 -25.82 -0.95
CA ASN A 162 -52.38 -27.28 -1.08
C ASN A 162 -50.93 -27.72 -1.39
N GLY A 163 -49.98 -27.36 -0.57
CA GLY A 163 -48.58 -27.84 -0.75
C GLY A 163 -47.93 -28.28 0.54
N PRO A 164 -47.06 -29.30 0.54
CA PRO A 164 -46.62 -29.97 1.77
C PRO A 164 -45.63 -29.10 2.57
N VAL A 165 -45.90 -29.03 3.87
CA VAL A 165 -45.08 -28.44 4.95
C VAL A 165 -43.61 -28.91 4.91
N ALA A 166 -43.36 -30.07 4.31
CA ALA A 166 -42.02 -30.66 4.19
C ALA A 166 -41.05 -29.86 3.30
N ASP A 167 -41.52 -29.14 2.27
CA ASP A 167 -40.62 -28.35 1.40
C ASP A 167 -40.23 -27.01 2.04
N PHE A 168 -41.07 -26.46 2.90
CA PHE A 168 -40.75 -25.27 3.68
C PHE A 168 -39.67 -25.55 4.75
N GLU A 169 -39.75 -26.68 5.43
CA GLU A 169 -38.68 -27.07 6.40
C GLU A 169 -37.33 -27.34 5.69
N ARG A 170 -37.34 -27.89 4.49
CA ARG A 170 -36.12 -28.05 3.67
C ARG A 170 -35.53 -26.70 3.23
N LEU A 171 -36.35 -25.73 2.86
CA LEU A 171 -35.90 -24.39 2.47
C LEU A 171 -35.33 -23.63 3.68
N LYS A 172 -36.00 -23.70 4.82
CA LYS A 172 -35.55 -23.13 6.11
C LYS A 172 -34.19 -23.72 6.53
N THR A 173 -34.03 -25.03 6.45
CA THR A 173 -32.78 -25.72 6.75
C THR A 173 -31.66 -25.29 5.80
N ARG A 174 -31.96 -25.04 4.50
CA ARG A 174 -30.99 -24.57 3.53
C ARG A 174 -30.54 -23.12 3.79
N VAL A 175 -31.46 -22.22 4.19
CA VAL A 175 -31.14 -20.84 4.59
C VAL A 175 -30.28 -20.84 5.85
N GLN A 176 -30.67 -21.60 6.89
CA GLN A 176 -29.89 -21.74 8.14
C GLN A 176 -28.48 -22.29 7.87
N ARG A 177 -28.33 -23.25 6.94
CA ARG A 177 -27.05 -23.79 6.56
C ARG A 177 -26.18 -22.75 5.81
N SER A 178 -26.81 -21.90 4.99
CA SER A 178 -26.12 -20.79 4.30
C SER A 178 -25.66 -19.71 5.27
N GLU A 179 -26.47 -19.41 6.29
CA GLU A 179 -26.09 -18.48 7.37
C GLU A 179 -24.94 -19.04 8.21
N ALA A 180 -25.00 -20.32 8.60
CA ALA A 180 -23.92 -20.99 9.34
C ALA A 180 -22.59 -21.02 8.54
N VAL A 181 -22.64 -21.25 7.22
CA VAL A 181 -21.45 -21.20 6.35
C VAL A 181 -20.90 -19.78 6.24
N SER A 182 -21.77 -18.76 6.19
CA SER A 182 -21.35 -17.35 6.15
C SER A 182 -20.70 -16.93 7.48
N GLN A 183 -21.28 -17.40 8.59
CA GLN A 183 -20.75 -17.13 9.93
C GLN A 183 -19.41 -17.84 10.16
N ALA A 184 -19.30 -19.11 9.77
CA ALA A 184 -18.05 -19.87 9.81
C ALA A 184 -16.94 -19.24 8.94
N LYS A 185 -17.30 -18.64 7.79
CA LYS A 185 -16.34 -17.88 6.97
C LYS A 185 -15.89 -16.58 7.63
N SER A 186 -16.77 -15.86 8.33
CA SER A 186 -16.39 -14.65 9.06
C SER A 186 -15.52 -14.98 10.28
N GLU A 187 -15.77 -16.10 10.95
CA GLU A 187 -14.92 -16.61 12.04
C GLU A 187 -13.53 -17.02 11.52
N LEU A 188 -13.45 -17.68 10.35
CA LEU A 188 -12.18 -18.03 9.72
C LEU A 188 -11.33 -16.79 9.32
N VAL A 189 -11.97 -15.70 8.90
CA VAL A 189 -11.27 -14.44 8.59
C VAL A 189 -10.79 -13.75 9.87
N ALA A 190 -11.57 -13.77 10.95
CA ALA A 190 -11.15 -13.27 12.26
C ALA A 190 -9.96 -14.08 12.81
N ASP A 191 -10.03 -15.43 12.71
CA ASP A 191 -8.95 -16.34 13.12
C ASP A 191 -7.65 -16.15 12.30
N ASP A 192 -7.75 -15.71 11.04
CA ASP A 192 -6.58 -15.37 10.22
C ASP A 192 -5.91 -14.06 10.67
N VAL A 193 -6.69 -13.07 11.12
CA VAL A 193 -6.15 -11.81 11.69
C VAL A 193 -5.47 -12.09 13.02
N ASP A 194 -6.07 -12.88 13.89
CA ASP A 194 -5.48 -13.25 15.18
C ASP A 194 -4.19 -14.07 14.99
N ARG A 195 -4.16 -15.04 14.06
CA ARG A 195 -2.92 -15.76 13.70
C ARG A 195 -1.84 -14.86 13.14
N ARG A 196 -2.17 -13.83 12.38
CA ARG A 196 -1.20 -12.84 11.86
C ARG A 196 -0.65 -11.95 12.96
N LEU A 197 -1.47 -11.56 13.92
CA LEU A 197 -1.04 -10.83 15.12
C LEU A 197 -0.13 -11.69 16.01
N ASP A 198 -0.49 -12.95 16.25
CA ASP A 198 0.33 -13.91 16.97
C ASP A 198 1.68 -14.19 16.27
N ALA A 199 1.71 -14.16 14.93
CA ALA A 199 2.95 -14.31 14.17
C ALA A 199 3.86 -13.08 14.31
N LEU A 200 3.30 -11.88 14.37
CA LEU A 200 4.05 -10.63 14.63
C LEU A 200 4.61 -10.61 16.05
N GLU A 201 3.84 -11.03 17.06
CA GLU A 201 4.32 -11.13 18.44
C GLU A 201 5.45 -12.17 18.61
N LYS A 202 5.40 -13.28 17.85
CA LYS A 202 6.48 -14.28 17.82
C LYS A 202 7.74 -13.76 17.15
N ASP A 203 7.61 -12.97 16.09
CA ASP A 203 8.75 -12.35 15.39
C ASP A 203 9.47 -11.33 16.29
N ASP A 204 8.72 -10.53 17.05
CA ASP A 204 9.26 -9.64 18.08
C ASP A 204 9.93 -10.40 19.25
N GLY A 205 9.45 -11.60 19.57
CA GLY A 205 10.04 -12.48 20.57
C GLY A 205 11.40 -13.03 20.14
N VAL A 206 11.52 -13.44 18.88
CA VAL A 206 12.76 -13.94 18.28
C VAL A 206 13.79 -12.81 18.14
N GLY A 207 13.37 -11.60 17.79
CA GLY A 207 14.22 -10.41 17.75
C GLY A 207 14.85 -10.10 19.10
N ARG A 208 14.07 -10.10 20.18
CA ARG A 208 14.56 -9.90 21.55
C ARG A 208 15.53 -11.01 22.03
N LEU A 209 15.29 -12.25 21.66
CA LEU A 209 16.19 -13.36 21.96
C LEU A 209 17.51 -13.27 21.18
N LEU A 210 17.47 -12.80 19.93
CA LEU A 210 18.65 -12.54 19.12
C LEU A 210 19.52 -11.43 19.70
N ASP A 211 18.90 -10.34 20.14
CA ASP A 211 19.60 -9.21 20.78
C ASP A 211 20.18 -9.59 22.16
N ALA A 212 19.47 -10.41 22.93
CA ALA A 212 19.98 -10.97 24.17
C ALA A 212 21.17 -11.92 23.96
N LEU A 213 21.17 -12.70 22.86
CA LEU A 213 22.29 -13.56 22.49
C LEU A 213 23.50 -12.74 22.01
N LYS A 214 23.29 -11.69 21.24
CA LYS A 214 24.35 -10.77 20.80
C LYS A 214 24.99 -10.04 21.97
N SER A 215 24.20 -9.57 22.94
CA SER A 215 24.71 -8.91 24.14
C SER A 215 25.44 -9.84 25.10
N ARG A 216 25.11 -11.14 25.12
CA ARG A 216 25.87 -12.15 25.86
C ARG A 216 27.23 -12.49 25.21
N ARG A 217 27.30 -12.51 23.87
CA ARG A 217 28.54 -12.78 23.14
C ARG A 217 29.49 -11.57 23.11
N GLY A 218 28.98 -10.36 23.12
CA GLY A 218 29.79 -9.13 23.17
C GLY A 218 30.37 -8.79 24.57
N LYS A 219 30.11 -9.61 25.59
CA LYS A 219 30.71 -9.49 26.96
C LYS A 219 31.73 -10.58 27.28
N ALA A 220 32.15 -11.35 26.27
CA ALA A 220 33.08 -12.48 26.42
C ALA A 220 34.41 -12.26 25.66
N ASP A 221 34.80 -10.97 25.43
CA ASP A 221 36.18 -10.57 25.06
C ASP A 221 36.73 -9.54 26.04
#